data_3f4dd6b6caee5ebb07b29556d5c02086
#
_entry.id   3f4dd6b6caee5ebb07b29556d5c02086
#
_cell.length_a   1.000
_cell.length_b   1.000
_cell.length_c   1.000
_cell.angle_alpha   90.00
_cell.angle_beta   90.00
_cell.angle_gamma   90.00
#
_symmetry.space_group_name_H-M   'P 1'
#
loop_
_entity.id
_entity.type
_entity.pdbx_description
1 polymer ?
#
loop_
_entity_poly.entity_id
_entity_poly.type
_entity_poly.pdbx_seq_one_letter_code
_entity_poly.pdbx_strand_id
1 'polypeptide(L)'
;MTIPITYNLRNLVVRKRTTIMTALGIALTVAVLVADLALVNGLKAVFSASGNPLQILVMRIGSQAELGSSITREIYQDVEWKSGIARDRAGQPMASLEMVNVINLPSVDDPNGMNVTLRGLEPVGIGMRDVKITEGRWFRPGHREVVVGQSVAKRYPDARFGGQLSFGGGKWQVVGVMNSAEPAVNSEIWGDLNQISGDYHRENQLNSILIRATSAAAIPSLMRSLDDDPRLNVTAVREKQYYASLTSAGAPIEFLGILIAIIMAIGSGFAAMNTMYAAVARRSKEIGTLRALGFSSGNILMSFLAEALLLSFAGGVLGCLIALPLDGVTTGIGSFVTFSEFSFRFHVGFAAIIPGLIFALIVGAFGGLFPARMAARKEILAAIREI
;
A
#
# COMPACT_ATOMS: atom_id res chain seq x y z
N MET A 1 0.49 7.41 49.26
CA MET A 1 1.53 6.42 48.92
C MET A 1 1.22 5.80 47.57
N THR A 2 2.13 5.82 46.61
CA THR A 2 1.94 5.18 45.30
C THR A 2 2.59 3.79 45.33
N ILE A 3 1.94 2.80 44.66
CA ILE A 3 2.52 1.45 44.55
C ILE A 3 3.68 1.53 43.55
N PRO A 4 4.92 1.04 43.91
CA PRO A 4 6.08 1.12 43.00
C PRO A 4 5.85 0.28 41.71
N ILE A 5 6.30 0.81 40.56
CA ILE A 5 6.23 0.11 39.28
C ILE A 5 7.00 -1.22 39.29
N THR A 6 8.10 -1.29 40.07
CA THR A 6 8.87 -2.53 40.26
C THR A 6 8.05 -3.69 40.81
N TYR A 7 7.00 -3.41 41.60
CA TYR A 7 6.06 -4.42 42.08
C TYR A 7 5.25 -5.03 40.93
N ASN A 8 4.78 -4.19 39.99
CA ASN A 8 4.02 -4.63 38.82
C ASN A 8 4.91 -5.47 37.86
N LEU A 9 6.16 -5.03 37.63
CA LEU A 9 7.11 -5.77 36.77
C LEU A 9 7.42 -7.15 37.38
N ARG A 10 7.67 -7.23 38.71
CA ARG A 10 7.95 -8.50 39.39
C ARG A 10 6.77 -9.47 39.27
N ASN A 11 5.54 -8.98 39.34
CA ASN A 11 4.33 -9.80 39.18
C ASN A 11 4.20 -10.40 37.79
N LEU A 12 4.52 -9.64 36.75
CA LEU A 12 4.54 -10.12 35.36
C LEU A 12 5.55 -11.26 35.17
N VAL A 13 6.73 -11.15 35.79
CA VAL A 13 7.79 -12.16 35.70
C VAL A 13 7.44 -13.42 36.48
N VAL A 14 6.81 -13.32 37.66
CA VAL A 14 6.42 -14.48 38.48
C VAL A 14 5.35 -15.33 37.75
N ARG A 15 4.50 -14.73 36.93
CA ARG A 15 3.40 -15.43 36.22
C ARG A 15 3.69 -15.66 34.74
N LYS A 16 4.91 -16.11 34.42
CA LYS A 16 5.43 -16.26 33.04
C LYS A 16 4.43 -16.85 32.04
N ARG A 17 3.78 -17.97 32.37
CA ARG A 17 2.88 -18.65 31.41
C ARG A 17 1.69 -17.79 31.01
N THR A 18 0.98 -17.22 31.97
CA THR A 18 -0.22 -16.40 31.71
C THR A 18 0.18 -15.08 31.03
N THR A 19 1.26 -14.44 31.48
CA THR A 19 1.82 -13.22 30.91
C THR A 19 2.18 -13.43 29.44
N ILE A 20 2.93 -14.50 29.13
CA ILE A 20 3.34 -14.84 27.75
C ILE A 20 2.12 -15.09 26.86
N MET A 21 1.16 -15.89 27.32
CA MET A 21 -0.05 -16.19 26.53
C MET A 21 -0.85 -14.93 26.19
N THR A 22 -1.04 -14.03 27.15
CA THR A 22 -1.77 -12.79 26.92
C THR A 22 -0.96 -11.84 26.04
N ALA A 23 0.36 -11.73 26.27
CA ALA A 23 1.25 -10.91 25.44
C ALA A 23 1.29 -11.42 23.99
N LEU A 24 1.32 -12.74 23.77
CA LEU A 24 1.27 -13.34 22.42
C LEU A 24 -0.06 -13.07 21.72
N GLY A 25 -1.18 -13.14 22.42
CA GLY A 25 -2.48 -12.80 21.85
C GLY A 25 -2.53 -11.34 21.35
N ILE A 26 -2.05 -10.41 22.18
CA ILE A 26 -1.94 -8.98 21.79
C ILE A 26 -0.90 -8.82 20.67
N ALA A 27 0.24 -9.52 20.75
CA ALA A 27 1.29 -9.45 19.75
C ALA A 27 0.80 -9.87 18.36
N LEU A 28 0.04 -10.97 18.29
CA LEU A 28 -0.51 -11.44 17.02
C LEU A 28 -1.49 -10.42 16.42
N THR A 29 -2.36 -9.84 17.25
CA THR A 29 -3.30 -8.79 16.82
C THR A 29 -2.57 -7.55 16.29
N VAL A 30 -1.52 -7.11 16.99
CA VAL A 30 -0.70 -5.97 16.58
C VAL A 30 0.11 -6.28 15.32
N ALA A 31 0.65 -7.50 15.21
CA ALA A 31 1.40 -7.92 14.03
C ALA A 31 0.54 -7.87 12.76
N VAL A 32 -0.72 -8.34 12.83
CA VAL A 32 -1.68 -8.26 11.72
C VAL A 32 -1.99 -6.82 11.35
N LEU A 33 -2.25 -5.96 12.34
CA LEU A 33 -2.50 -4.53 12.07
C LEU A 33 -1.29 -3.84 11.45
N VAL A 34 -0.09 -4.09 11.97
CA VAL A 34 1.15 -3.49 11.43
C VAL A 34 1.41 -4.00 10.00
N ALA A 35 1.14 -5.29 9.72
CA ALA A 35 1.26 -5.85 8.38
C ALA A 35 0.27 -5.20 7.40
N ASP A 36 -0.99 -4.99 7.81
CA ASP A 36 -2.00 -4.30 6.99
C ASP A 36 -1.59 -2.84 6.72
N LEU A 37 -1.17 -2.10 7.74
CA LEU A 37 -0.68 -0.73 7.58
C LEU A 37 0.58 -0.67 6.69
N ALA A 38 1.49 -1.64 6.79
CA ALA A 38 2.68 -1.72 5.95
C ALA A 38 2.32 -1.98 4.48
N LEU A 39 1.30 -2.82 4.21
CA LEU A 39 0.75 -3.06 2.88
C LEU A 39 0.17 -1.77 2.29
N VAL A 40 -0.72 -1.11 3.03
CA VAL A 40 -1.37 0.14 2.59
C VAL A 40 -0.33 1.24 2.36
N ASN A 41 0.66 1.39 3.24
CA ASN A 41 1.73 2.37 3.09
C ASN A 41 2.62 2.06 1.87
N GLY A 42 2.93 0.78 1.64
CA GLY A 42 3.68 0.34 0.45
C GLY A 42 2.93 0.68 -0.85
N LEU A 43 1.63 0.42 -0.89
CA LEU A 43 0.79 0.74 -2.05
C LEU A 43 0.68 2.26 -2.27
N LYS A 44 0.43 3.03 -1.21
CA LYS A 44 0.40 4.50 -1.26
C LYS A 44 1.74 5.08 -1.75
N ALA A 45 2.87 4.49 -1.34
CA ALA A 45 4.20 4.93 -1.77
C ALA A 45 4.41 4.77 -3.27
N VAL A 46 3.95 3.67 -3.88
CA VAL A 46 4.04 3.45 -5.34
C VAL A 46 3.33 4.57 -6.10
N PHE A 47 2.08 4.83 -5.78
CA PHE A 47 1.29 5.80 -6.52
C PHE A 47 1.69 7.25 -6.23
N SER A 48 2.07 7.59 -5.00
CA SER A 48 2.53 8.94 -4.66
C SER A 48 3.88 9.29 -5.26
N ALA A 49 4.74 8.28 -5.49
CA ALA A 49 6.04 8.45 -6.15
C ALA A 49 5.95 8.41 -7.69
N SER A 50 4.80 8.02 -8.26
CA SER A 50 4.60 7.94 -9.71
C SER A 50 3.99 9.24 -10.25
N GLY A 51 4.26 9.50 -11.53
CA GLY A 51 3.79 10.67 -12.27
C GLY A 51 4.67 11.91 -12.12
N ASN A 52 4.90 12.56 -13.25
CA ASN A 52 5.67 13.79 -13.33
C ASN A 52 4.77 15.02 -13.12
N PRO A 53 5.15 16.03 -12.32
CA PRO A 53 4.32 17.20 -12.03
C PRO A 53 4.02 18.09 -13.24
N LEU A 54 4.81 18.00 -14.31
CA LEU A 54 4.62 18.74 -15.56
C LEU A 54 3.88 17.95 -16.63
N GLN A 55 3.52 16.71 -16.38
CA GLN A 55 2.81 15.86 -17.34
C GLN A 55 1.32 15.85 -17.10
N ILE A 56 0.59 15.83 -18.21
CA ILE A 56 -0.87 15.76 -18.27
C ILE A 56 -1.23 14.54 -19.10
N LEU A 57 -2.09 13.72 -18.56
CA LEU A 57 -2.68 12.58 -19.23
C LEU A 57 -4.02 13.00 -19.82
N VAL A 58 -4.19 12.82 -21.11
CA VAL A 58 -5.43 13.11 -21.84
C VAL A 58 -6.10 11.80 -22.19
N MET A 59 -7.34 11.66 -21.78
CA MET A 59 -8.16 10.46 -22.01
C MET A 59 -9.53 10.87 -22.58
N ARG A 60 -10.29 9.91 -23.07
CA ARG A 60 -11.68 10.17 -23.48
C ARG A 60 -12.51 10.57 -22.27
N ILE A 61 -13.43 11.51 -22.47
CA ILE A 61 -14.34 11.96 -21.40
C ILE A 61 -15.10 10.78 -20.79
N GLY A 62 -15.20 10.74 -19.46
CA GLY A 62 -15.84 9.66 -18.70
C GLY A 62 -14.97 8.45 -18.43
N SER A 63 -13.75 8.37 -18.98
CA SER A 63 -12.82 7.28 -18.68
C SER A 63 -12.19 7.49 -17.29
N GLN A 64 -12.18 6.43 -16.47
CA GLN A 64 -11.55 6.43 -15.15
C GLN A 64 -10.10 5.93 -15.19
N ALA A 65 -9.75 5.17 -16.23
CA ALA A 65 -8.40 4.65 -16.47
C ALA A 65 -8.09 4.61 -17.96
N GLU A 66 -6.79 4.61 -18.30
CA GLU A 66 -6.31 4.55 -19.68
C GLU A 66 -6.91 3.35 -20.44
N LEU A 67 -6.96 2.17 -19.80
CA LEU A 67 -7.44 0.95 -20.44
C LEU A 67 -8.88 1.07 -20.98
N GLY A 68 -9.74 1.81 -20.28
CA GLY A 68 -11.13 2.06 -20.69
C GLY A 68 -11.31 3.26 -21.62
N SER A 69 -10.24 3.95 -21.97
CA SER A 69 -10.26 5.12 -22.84
C SER A 69 -10.06 4.75 -24.32
N SER A 70 -10.60 5.56 -25.22
CA SER A 70 -10.39 5.40 -26.67
C SER A 70 -10.16 6.75 -27.31
N ILE A 71 -8.97 6.95 -27.85
CA ILE A 71 -8.51 8.15 -28.55
C ILE A 71 -8.06 7.77 -29.95
N THR A 72 -8.45 8.58 -30.95
CA THR A 72 -8.05 8.37 -32.34
C THR A 72 -6.79 9.17 -32.67
N ARG A 73 -6.13 8.81 -33.79
CA ARG A 73 -4.96 9.54 -34.27
C ARG A 73 -5.29 10.97 -34.71
N GLU A 74 -6.51 11.22 -35.18
CA GLU A 74 -7.00 12.56 -35.52
C GLU A 74 -7.05 13.46 -34.30
N ILE A 75 -7.61 12.96 -33.19
CA ILE A 75 -7.62 13.70 -31.90
C ILE A 75 -6.18 14.01 -31.45
N TYR A 76 -5.27 13.06 -31.60
CA TYR A 76 -3.85 13.29 -31.25
C TYR A 76 -3.24 14.42 -32.09
N GLN A 77 -3.49 14.47 -33.41
CA GLN A 77 -3.00 15.54 -34.29
C GLN A 77 -3.52 16.93 -33.86
N ASP A 78 -4.77 17.01 -33.39
CA ASP A 78 -5.32 18.27 -32.88
C ASP A 78 -4.75 18.66 -31.51
N VAL A 79 -4.38 17.68 -30.69
CA VAL A 79 -3.84 17.89 -29.33
C VAL A 79 -2.37 18.27 -29.36
N GLU A 80 -1.53 17.60 -30.13
CA GLU A 80 -0.06 17.70 -30.08
C GLU A 80 0.47 19.13 -30.34
N TRP A 81 -0.31 19.99 -31.05
CA TRP A 81 0.04 21.35 -31.39
C TRP A 81 -0.62 22.42 -30.49
N LYS A 82 -1.35 22.04 -29.45
CA LYS A 82 -1.96 22.98 -28.50
C LYS A 82 -0.89 23.85 -27.84
N SER A 83 -1.20 25.11 -27.65
CA SER A 83 -0.29 26.05 -27.00
C SER A 83 -0.06 25.66 -25.52
N GLY A 84 1.18 25.75 -25.03
CA GLY A 84 1.53 25.35 -23.66
C GLY A 84 2.17 23.95 -23.59
N ILE A 85 2.19 23.17 -24.66
CA ILE A 85 2.94 21.91 -24.74
C ILE A 85 4.43 22.23 -24.95
N ALA A 86 5.28 21.58 -24.17
CA ALA A 86 6.72 21.71 -24.27
C ALA A 86 7.21 21.10 -25.59
N ARG A 87 8.36 21.59 -26.06
CA ARG A 87 9.03 21.05 -27.24
C ARG A 87 10.40 20.49 -26.86
N ASP A 88 10.79 19.47 -27.56
CA ASP A 88 12.13 18.90 -27.41
C ASP A 88 13.21 19.79 -28.08
N ARG A 89 14.46 19.34 -28.05
CA ARG A 89 15.59 20.07 -28.66
C ARG A 89 15.50 20.18 -30.19
N ALA A 90 14.73 19.30 -30.82
CA ALA A 90 14.47 19.30 -32.26
C ALA A 90 13.22 20.12 -32.65
N GLY A 91 12.57 20.76 -31.66
CA GLY A 91 11.35 21.54 -31.87
C GLY A 91 10.07 20.71 -31.95
N GLN A 92 10.15 19.40 -31.76
CA GLN A 92 8.98 18.52 -31.80
C GLN A 92 8.17 18.63 -30.51
N PRO A 93 6.82 18.56 -30.58
CA PRO A 93 5.99 18.61 -29.39
C PRO A 93 6.26 17.40 -28.49
N MET A 94 6.34 17.64 -27.20
CA MET A 94 6.45 16.58 -26.18
C MET A 94 5.05 16.03 -25.87
N ALA A 95 4.50 15.33 -26.86
CA ALA A 95 3.23 14.64 -26.81
C ALA A 95 3.42 13.20 -27.28
N SER A 96 2.97 12.24 -26.54
CA SER A 96 3.07 10.80 -26.85
C SER A 96 1.68 10.20 -26.91
N LEU A 97 1.33 9.66 -28.06
CA LEU A 97 0.13 8.84 -28.21
C LEU A 97 0.44 7.43 -27.72
N GLU A 98 -0.42 6.86 -26.88
CA GLU A 98 -0.13 5.61 -26.20
C GLU A 98 -1.29 4.61 -26.27
N MET A 99 -0.95 3.36 -26.43
CA MET A 99 -1.86 2.24 -26.30
C MET A 99 -1.56 1.50 -24.99
N VAL A 100 -2.60 1.27 -24.20
CA VAL A 100 -2.51 0.47 -22.97
C VAL A 100 -3.39 -0.77 -23.14
N ASN A 101 -2.80 -1.92 -22.85
CA ASN A 101 -3.49 -3.20 -22.82
C ASN A 101 -2.99 -4.00 -21.63
N VAL A 102 -3.59 -5.14 -21.35
CA VAL A 102 -3.15 -6.09 -20.33
C VAL A 102 -2.88 -7.44 -20.96
N ILE A 103 -1.80 -8.08 -20.52
CA ILE A 103 -1.45 -9.44 -20.91
C ILE A 103 -1.35 -10.29 -19.65
N ASN A 104 -1.83 -11.52 -19.71
CA ASN A 104 -1.70 -12.46 -18.60
C ASN A 104 -0.37 -13.18 -18.71
N LEU A 105 0.41 -13.15 -17.65
CA LEU A 105 1.70 -13.83 -17.54
C LEU A 105 1.72 -14.75 -16.33
N PRO A 106 2.08 -16.04 -16.49
CA PRO A 106 2.32 -16.93 -15.38
C PRO A 106 3.46 -16.42 -14.51
N SER A 107 3.26 -16.38 -13.19
CA SER A 107 4.30 -15.99 -12.24
C SER A 107 4.86 -17.21 -11.51
N VAL A 108 5.96 -17.01 -10.77
CA VAL A 108 6.54 -18.06 -9.92
C VAL A 108 5.55 -18.45 -8.82
N ASP A 109 4.77 -17.50 -8.32
CA ASP A 109 3.86 -17.69 -7.18
C ASP A 109 2.44 -18.12 -7.61
N ASP A 110 2.04 -17.81 -8.85
CA ASP A 110 0.72 -18.15 -9.39
C ASP A 110 0.81 -18.64 -10.84
N PRO A 111 0.65 -19.96 -11.06
CA PRO A 111 0.63 -20.56 -12.40
C PRO A 111 -0.53 -20.08 -13.29
N ASN A 112 -1.66 -19.61 -12.72
CA ASN A 112 -2.78 -19.06 -13.49
C ASN A 112 -2.45 -17.69 -14.08
N GLY A 113 -1.38 -17.08 -13.60
CA GLY A 113 -0.88 -15.81 -14.08
C GLY A 113 -1.63 -14.60 -13.55
N MET A 114 -0.97 -13.47 -13.68
CA MET A 114 -1.52 -12.16 -13.35
C MET A 114 -1.47 -11.25 -14.56
N ASN A 115 -2.40 -10.31 -14.62
CA ASN A 115 -2.44 -9.32 -15.68
C ASN A 115 -1.34 -8.26 -15.48
N VAL A 116 -0.46 -8.11 -16.46
CA VAL A 116 0.59 -7.10 -16.50
C VAL A 116 0.26 -6.06 -17.56
N THR A 117 0.50 -4.79 -17.27
CA THR A 117 0.28 -3.70 -18.21
C THR A 117 1.28 -3.77 -19.37
N LEU A 118 0.75 -3.83 -20.58
CA LEU A 118 1.47 -3.67 -21.84
C LEU A 118 1.21 -2.26 -22.37
N ARG A 119 2.26 -1.48 -22.55
CA ARG A 119 2.18 -0.13 -23.12
C ARG A 119 2.89 -0.04 -24.45
N GLY A 120 2.15 0.32 -25.50
CA GLY A 120 2.68 0.73 -26.78
C GLY A 120 2.92 2.24 -26.78
N LEU A 121 4.15 2.66 -27.08
CA LEU A 121 4.51 4.07 -27.10
C LEU A 121 5.55 4.38 -28.20
N GLU A 122 5.64 5.64 -28.57
CA GLU A 122 6.64 6.15 -29.50
C GLU A 122 7.91 6.61 -28.76
N PRO A 123 9.04 6.82 -29.47
CA PRO A 123 10.29 7.26 -28.84
C PRO A 123 10.16 8.53 -27.99
N VAL A 124 9.26 9.47 -28.36
CA VAL A 124 8.99 10.68 -27.59
C VAL A 124 8.46 10.34 -26.20
N GLY A 125 7.58 9.34 -26.08
CA GLY A 125 7.02 8.89 -24.81
C GLY A 125 8.07 8.28 -23.87
N ILE A 126 9.08 7.59 -24.42
CA ILE A 126 10.23 7.11 -23.67
C ILE A 126 11.02 8.30 -23.12
N GLY A 127 11.33 9.30 -23.96
CA GLY A 127 12.08 10.49 -23.57
C GLY A 127 11.38 11.39 -22.56
N MET A 128 10.05 11.28 -22.45
CA MET A 128 9.25 12.03 -21.47
C MET A 128 9.32 11.44 -20.06
N ARG A 129 9.67 10.18 -19.91
CA ARG A 129 9.75 9.47 -18.63
C ARG A 129 11.21 9.29 -18.21
N ASP A 130 11.50 9.41 -16.93
CA ASP A 130 12.85 9.17 -16.39
C ASP A 130 13.08 7.66 -16.21
N VAL A 131 13.43 7.02 -17.32
CA VAL A 131 13.65 5.57 -17.41
C VAL A 131 15.05 5.27 -17.93
N LYS A 132 15.72 4.32 -17.27
CA LYS A 132 17.05 3.86 -17.64
C LYS A 132 17.03 2.36 -17.96
N ILE A 133 17.73 1.96 -19.03
CA ILE A 133 17.97 0.55 -19.28
C ILE A 133 19.04 0.06 -18.30
N THR A 134 18.71 -0.99 -17.57
CA THR A 134 19.64 -1.66 -16.64
C THR A 134 20.30 -2.88 -17.27
N GLU A 135 19.64 -3.49 -18.24
CA GLU A 135 20.13 -4.66 -18.95
C GLU A 135 19.63 -4.65 -20.42
N GLY A 136 20.47 -4.96 -21.36
CA GLY A 136 20.11 -4.99 -22.78
C GLY A 136 20.02 -3.62 -23.44
N ARG A 137 18.98 -3.39 -24.24
CA ARG A 137 18.77 -2.17 -25.04
C ARG A 137 17.28 -1.84 -25.17
N TRP A 138 16.97 -0.65 -25.72
CA TRP A 138 15.62 -0.29 -26.13
C TRP A 138 15.14 -1.15 -27.31
N PHE A 139 13.84 -1.34 -27.42
CA PHE A 139 13.19 -1.97 -28.58
C PHE A 139 13.38 -1.12 -29.84
N ARG A 140 13.37 -1.75 -31.01
CA ARG A 140 13.42 -1.10 -32.31
C ARG A 140 12.00 -0.90 -32.83
N PRO A 141 11.68 0.30 -33.38
CA PRO A 141 10.41 0.52 -34.04
C PRO A 141 10.13 -0.50 -35.15
N GLY A 142 8.88 -0.96 -35.27
CA GLY A 142 8.48 -1.94 -36.27
C GLY A 142 8.92 -3.37 -36.02
N HIS A 143 9.49 -3.68 -34.85
CA HIS A 143 9.88 -5.03 -34.46
C HIS A 143 9.06 -5.50 -33.26
N ARG A 144 8.83 -6.82 -33.18
CA ARG A 144 8.23 -7.45 -31.99
C ARG A 144 9.26 -7.61 -30.88
N GLU A 145 9.75 -6.48 -30.41
CA GLU A 145 10.69 -6.36 -29.31
C GLU A 145 10.03 -5.59 -28.17
N VAL A 146 10.28 -6.01 -26.94
CA VAL A 146 9.79 -5.33 -25.73
C VAL A 146 10.91 -5.09 -24.74
N VAL A 147 10.70 -4.04 -23.93
CA VAL A 147 11.48 -3.76 -22.72
C VAL A 147 10.56 -3.93 -21.53
N VAL A 148 11.04 -4.61 -20.51
CA VAL A 148 10.25 -4.94 -19.31
C VAL A 148 10.73 -4.15 -18.11
N GLY A 149 9.81 -3.73 -17.26
CA GLY A 149 10.14 -3.12 -15.98
C GLY A 149 10.83 -4.10 -15.04
N GLN A 150 11.70 -3.60 -14.19
CA GLN A 150 12.50 -4.44 -13.27
C GLN A 150 11.65 -5.33 -12.35
N SER A 151 10.46 -4.86 -11.93
CA SER A 151 9.55 -5.64 -11.10
C SER A 151 8.95 -6.82 -11.88
N VAL A 152 8.62 -6.59 -13.15
CA VAL A 152 8.12 -7.64 -14.06
C VAL A 152 9.21 -8.69 -14.31
N ALA A 153 10.43 -8.27 -14.67
CA ALA A 153 11.54 -9.18 -14.94
C ALA A 153 11.90 -10.07 -13.73
N LYS A 154 11.74 -9.57 -12.51
CA LYS A 154 12.01 -10.33 -11.28
C LYS A 154 10.95 -11.39 -11.01
N ARG A 155 9.70 -11.10 -11.35
CA ARG A 155 8.55 -11.89 -10.92
C ARG A 155 8.09 -12.90 -11.97
N TYR A 156 8.26 -12.58 -13.25
CA TYR A 156 7.79 -13.38 -14.37
C TYR A 156 8.98 -14.00 -15.11
N PRO A 157 9.17 -15.32 -15.08
CA PRO A 157 10.34 -15.99 -15.70
C PRO A 157 10.47 -15.70 -17.19
N ASP A 158 9.37 -15.71 -17.93
CA ASP A 158 9.36 -15.51 -19.38
C ASP A 158 9.61 -14.03 -19.79
N ALA A 159 9.47 -13.10 -18.82
CA ALA A 159 9.73 -11.68 -19.00
C ALA A 159 11.16 -11.26 -18.62
N ARG A 160 12.06 -12.19 -18.37
CA ARG A 160 13.48 -11.90 -18.14
C ARG A 160 14.17 -11.49 -19.43
N PHE A 161 15.29 -10.79 -19.32
CA PHE A 161 16.12 -10.46 -20.47
C PHE A 161 16.46 -11.70 -21.31
N GLY A 162 16.25 -11.61 -22.63
CA GLY A 162 16.37 -12.74 -23.55
C GLY A 162 15.17 -13.70 -23.59
N GLY A 163 14.17 -13.50 -22.74
CA GLY A 163 12.93 -14.26 -22.73
C GLY A 163 12.02 -13.95 -23.90
N GLN A 164 10.93 -14.72 -24.03
CA GLN A 164 9.96 -14.58 -25.12
C GLN A 164 8.54 -14.57 -24.57
N LEU A 165 7.79 -13.52 -24.88
CA LEU A 165 6.39 -13.36 -24.50
C LEU A 165 5.48 -13.64 -25.71
N SER A 166 4.31 -14.22 -25.46
CA SER A 166 3.30 -14.50 -26.51
C SER A 166 2.05 -13.69 -26.23
N PHE A 167 1.76 -12.70 -27.08
CA PHE A 167 0.54 -11.89 -27.03
C PHE A 167 0.26 -11.24 -28.37
N GLY A 168 -0.97 -10.71 -28.57
CA GLY A 168 -1.38 -10.04 -29.80
C GLY A 168 -1.20 -10.90 -31.06
N GLY A 169 -1.33 -12.23 -30.95
CA GLY A 169 -1.13 -13.14 -32.09
C GLY A 169 0.32 -13.32 -32.52
N GLY A 170 1.29 -12.78 -31.77
CA GLY A 170 2.74 -12.84 -32.09
C GLY A 170 3.63 -13.25 -30.91
N LYS A 171 4.88 -13.55 -31.25
CA LYS A 171 5.95 -13.77 -30.27
C LYS A 171 6.83 -12.53 -30.17
N TRP A 172 7.04 -12.07 -28.96
CA TRP A 172 7.76 -10.84 -28.63
C TRP A 172 9.01 -11.15 -27.86
N GLN A 173 10.16 -10.62 -28.33
CA GLN A 173 11.45 -10.81 -27.68
C GLN A 173 11.68 -9.77 -26.61
N VAL A 174 12.05 -10.18 -25.41
CA VAL A 174 12.51 -9.27 -24.35
C VAL A 174 13.95 -8.86 -24.63
N VAL A 175 14.16 -7.62 -25.08
CA VAL A 175 15.47 -7.09 -25.49
C VAL A 175 16.12 -6.18 -24.46
N GLY A 176 15.41 -5.87 -23.38
CA GLY A 176 15.98 -5.07 -22.30
C GLY A 176 15.14 -5.09 -21.05
N VAL A 177 15.78 -4.69 -19.95
CA VAL A 177 15.13 -4.46 -18.66
C VAL A 177 15.32 -2.99 -18.30
N MET A 178 14.24 -2.32 -17.95
CA MET A 178 14.23 -0.92 -17.57
C MET A 178 13.98 -0.74 -16.07
N ASN A 179 14.50 0.35 -15.53
CA ASN A 179 14.24 0.80 -14.19
C ASN A 179 13.94 2.30 -14.18
N SER A 180 12.92 2.68 -13.44
CA SER A 180 12.50 4.07 -13.24
C SER A 180 12.45 4.41 -11.77
N ALA A 181 12.63 5.69 -11.45
CA ALA A 181 12.31 6.24 -10.14
C ALA A 181 10.80 6.20 -9.85
N GLU A 182 9.96 6.06 -10.89
CA GLU A 182 8.51 5.91 -10.81
C GLU A 182 8.15 4.41 -10.69
N PRO A 183 7.71 3.95 -9.51
CA PRO A 183 7.50 2.52 -9.27
C PRO A 183 6.43 1.88 -10.17
N ALA A 184 5.40 2.64 -10.60
CA ALA A 184 4.37 2.15 -11.50
C ALA A 184 4.96 1.69 -12.84
N VAL A 185 5.91 2.44 -13.40
CA VAL A 185 6.60 2.13 -14.65
C VAL A 185 7.38 0.80 -14.55
N ASN A 186 7.92 0.48 -13.38
CA ASN A 186 8.65 -0.77 -13.16
C ASN A 186 7.76 -2.02 -13.21
N SER A 187 6.43 -1.83 -13.23
CA SER A 187 5.43 -2.91 -13.34
C SER A 187 4.84 -3.02 -14.76
N GLU A 188 5.40 -2.31 -15.74
CA GLU A 188 4.92 -2.30 -17.13
C GLU A 188 5.87 -3.02 -18.08
N ILE A 189 5.32 -3.40 -19.25
CA ILE A 189 6.05 -3.89 -20.41
C ILE A 189 5.86 -2.86 -21.54
N TRP A 190 6.94 -2.40 -22.14
CA TRP A 190 6.91 -1.37 -23.20
C TRP A 190 7.35 -1.92 -24.55
N GLY A 191 6.65 -1.53 -25.60
CA GLY A 191 6.99 -1.87 -26.98
C GLY A 191 6.57 -0.78 -27.97
N ASP A 192 6.85 -1.01 -29.22
CA ASP A 192 6.50 -0.08 -30.31
C ASP A 192 4.98 0.06 -30.46
N LEU A 193 4.49 1.31 -30.43
CA LEU A 193 3.07 1.62 -30.55
C LEU A 193 2.44 1.02 -31.79
N ASN A 194 3.09 1.21 -32.96
CA ASN A 194 2.51 0.81 -34.23
C ASN A 194 2.48 -0.72 -34.36
N GLN A 195 3.52 -1.41 -33.89
CA GLN A 195 3.56 -2.87 -33.92
C GLN A 195 2.54 -3.48 -32.96
N ILE A 196 2.42 -2.94 -31.73
CA ILE A 196 1.44 -3.44 -30.76
C ILE A 196 0.01 -3.17 -31.26
N SER A 197 -0.29 -1.94 -31.71
CA SER A 197 -1.64 -1.60 -32.16
C SER A 197 -2.04 -2.40 -33.39
N GLY A 198 -1.10 -2.70 -34.30
CA GLY A 198 -1.33 -3.57 -35.45
C GLY A 198 -1.64 -5.02 -35.04
N ASP A 199 -0.86 -5.60 -34.13
CA ASP A 199 -1.07 -6.97 -33.65
C ASP A 199 -2.41 -7.16 -32.90
N TYR A 200 -2.95 -6.08 -32.33
CA TYR A 200 -4.27 -6.07 -31.69
C TYR A 200 -5.40 -5.55 -32.60
N HIS A 201 -5.12 -5.21 -33.88
CA HIS A 201 -6.08 -4.61 -34.82
C HIS A 201 -6.76 -3.34 -34.26
N ARG A 202 -5.99 -2.49 -33.59
CA ARG A 202 -6.45 -1.27 -32.93
C ARG A 202 -5.66 -0.02 -33.35
N GLU A 203 -5.26 0.06 -34.62
CA GLU A 203 -4.41 1.12 -35.15
C GLU A 203 -4.97 2.53 -34.93
N ASN A 204 -6.30 2.65 -34.91
CA ASN A 204 -7.01 3.93 -34.71
C ASN A 204 -7.85 3.99 -33.42
N GLN A 205 -7.63 3.06 -32.47
CA GLN A 205 -8.31 3.02 -31.17
C GLN A 205 -7.25 2.88 -30.07
N LEU A 206 -6.59 3.99 -29.77
CA LEU A 206 -5.54 4.08 -28.80
C LEU A 206 -6.12 4.56 -27.44
N ASN A 207 -5.35 4.64 -26.40
CA ASN A 207 -5.93 4.80 -25.05
C ASN A 207 -5.74 6.20 -24.50
N SER A 208 -4.56 6.80 -24.66
CA SER A 208 -4.24 8.07 -24.00
C SER A 208 -3.22 8.88 -24.79
N ILE A 209 -3.15 10.18 -24.49
CA ILE A 209 -2.07 11.03 -24.93
C ILE A 209 -1.38 11.58 -23.68
N LEU A 210 -0.09 11.31 -23.53
CA LEU A 210 0.73 11.93 -22.51
C LEU A 210 1.37 13.19 -23.09
N ILE A 211 1.14 14.35 -22.48
CA ILE A 211 1.72 15.62 -22.88
C ILE A 211 2.53 16.24 -21.74
N ARG A 212 3.60 16.95 -22.08
CA ARG A 212 4.39 17.71 -21.13
C ARG A 212 4.12 19.19 -21.29
N ALA A 213 3.72 19.86 -20.21
CA ALA A 213 3.54 21.31 -20.18
C ALA A 213 4.89 22.04 -20.15
N THR A 214 4.96 23.24 -20.72
CA THR A 214 6.16 24.11 -20.70
C THR A 214 6.53 24.54 -19.28
N SER A 215 5.57 24.70 -18.40
CA SER A 215 5.74 25.07 -16.98
C SER A 215 4.53 24.68 -16.14
N ALA A 216 4.70 24.68 -14.83
CA ALA A 216 3.59 24.42 -13.91
C ALA A 216 2.46 25.49 -14.03
N ALA A 217 2.81 26.71 -14.39
CA ALA A 217 1.85 27.81 -14.61
C ALA A 217 1.02 27.63 -15.89
N ALA A 218 1.54 26.92 -16.89
CA ALA A 218 0.83 26.64 -18.15
C ALA A 218 -0.21 25.52 -18.02
N ILE A 219 -0.10 24.65 -17.01
CA ILE A 219 -0.97 23.48 -16.85
C ILE A 219 -2.46 23.84 -16.80
N PRO A 220 -2.94 24.81 -15.99
CA PRO A 220 -4.38 25.08 -15.88
C PRO A 220 -4.99 25.62 -17.17
N SER A 221 -4.24 26.41 -17.93
CA SER A 221 -4.71 26.96 -19.22
C SER A 221 -4.70 25.86 -20.29
N LEU A 222 -3.67 25.02 -20.33
CA LEU A 222 -3.57 23.91 -21.27
C LEU A 222 -4.69 22.88 -21.02
N MET A 223 -4.94 22.48 -19.77
CA MET A 223 -6.04 21.56 -19.42
C MET A 223 -7.38 22.14 -19.85
N ARG A 224 -7.68 23.41 -19.53
CA ARG A 224 -8.93 24.05 -20.00
C ARG A 224 -9.05 24.07 -21.51
N SER A 225 -7.98 24.34 -22.25
CA SER A 225 -8.02 24.36 -23.73
C SER A 225 -8.29 22.97 -24.33
N LEU A 226 -8.07 21.90 -23.58
CA LEU A 226 -8.40 20.52 -23.97
C LEU A 226 -9.81 20.14 -23.54
N ASP A 227 -10.17 20.44 -22.29
CA ASP A 227 -11.46 20.05 -21.70
C ASP A 227 -12.64 20.85 -22.33
N ASP A 228 -12.41 22.14 -22.66
CA ASP A 228 -13.43 23.04 -23.22
C ASP A 228 -13.59 22.91 -24.74
N ASP A 229 -12.74 22.14 -25.43
CA ASP A 229 -12.86 21.94 -26.89
C ASP A 229 -13.82 20.77 -27.20
N PRO A 230 -15.07 21.05 -27.60
CA PRO A 230 -16.08 20.02 -27.79
C PRO A 230 -15.77 19.04 -28.94
N ARG A 231 -14.82 19.39 -29.82
CA ARG A 231 -14.41 18.53 -30.94
C ARG A 231 -13.55 17.37 -30.45
N LEU A 232 -12.79 17.55 -29.36
CA LEU A 232 -11.88 16.56 -28.85
C LEU A 232 -12.60 15.51 -28.00
N ASN A 233 -13.63 15.90 -27.27
CA ASN A 233 -14.38 15.01 -26.36
C ASN A 233 -13.45 14.22 -25.40
N VAL A 234 -12.49 14.93 -24.83
CA VAL A 234 -11.46 14.39 -23.94
C VAL A 234 -11.55 15.03 -22.55
N THR A 235 -10.84 14.47 -21.61
CA THR A 235 -10.56 15.04 -20.31
C THR A 235 -9.07 14.99 -20.04
N ALA A 236 -8.55 16.10 -19.54
CA ALA A 236 -7.15 16.28 -19.20
C ALA A 236 -6.97 16.17 -17.68
N VAL A 237 -6.10 15.26 -17.22
CA VAL A 237 -5.81 15.05 -15.80
C VAL A 237 -4.30 15.16 -15.60
N ARG A 238 -3.85 15.81 -14.52
CA ARG A 238 -2.42 15.78 -14.18
C ARG A 238 -2.01 14.34 -13.93
N GLU A 239 -0.91 13.89 -14.53
CA GLU A 239 -0.44 12.51 -14.40
C GLU A 239 -0.27 12.12 -12.91
N LYS A 240 0.29 13.01 -12.10
CA LYS A 240 0.42 12.80 -10.66
C LYS A 240 -0.94 12.61 -9.95
N GLN A 241 -1.97 13.35 -10.38
CA GLN A 241 -3.32 13.22 -9.84
C GLN A 241 -3.98 11.93 -10.31
N TYR A 242 -3.72 11.50 -11.56
CA TYR A 242 -4.17 10.21 -12.07
C TYR A 242 -3.63 9.05 -11.24
N TYR A 243 -2.32 9.00 -11.00
CA TYR A 243 -1.75 7.97 -10.12
C TYR A 243 -2.28 8.06 -8.69
N ALA A 244 -2.44 9.27 -8.13
CA ALA A 244 -3.04 9.45 -6.82
C ALA A 244 -4.49 8.92 -6.76
N SER A 245 -5.28 9.05 -7.83
CA SER A 245 -6.63 8.48 -7.89
C SER A 245 -6.65 6.95 -7.89
N LEU A 246 -5.63 6.32 -8.46
CA LEU A 246 -5.49 4.87 -8.42
C LEU A 246 -5.26 4.33 -6.99
N THR A 247 -4.75 5.17 -6.08
CA THR A 247 -4.62 4.82 -4.65
C THR A 247 -5.98 4.55 -4.01
N SER A 248 -7.04 5.20 -4.48
CA SER A 248 -8.40 4.98 -3.98
C SER A 248 -8.91 3.54 -4.26
N ALA A 249 -8.33 2.85 -5.25
CA ALA A 249 -8.59 1.43 -5.48
C ALA A 249 -8.14 0.53 -4.30
N GLY A 250 -7.23 1.03 -3.45
CA GLY A 250 -6.83 0.37 -2.20
C GLY A 250 -7.78 0.62 -1.01
N ALA A 251 -8.72 1.56 -1.12
CA ALA A 251 -9.63 1.89 -0.04
C ALA A 251 -10.46 0.71 0.50
N PRO A 252 -10.97 -0.23 -0.32
CA PRO A 252 -11.66 -1.42 0.18
C PRO A 252 -10.74 -2.31 1.03
N ILE A 253 -9.46 -2.39 0.69
CA ILE A 253 -8.45 -3.19 1.42
C ILE A 253 -8.18 -2.53 2.78
N GLU A 254 -7.96 -1.21 2.79
CA GLU A 254 -7.78 -0.42 4.02
C GLU A 254 -9.01 -0.56 4.94
N PHE A 255 -10.22 -0.49 4.39
CA PHE A 255 -11.45 -0.68 5.15
C PHE A 255 -11.56 -2.09 5.77
N LEU A 256 -11.28 -3.13 4.98
CA LEU A 256 -11.30 -4.52 5.47
C LEU A 256 -10.21 -4.75 6.54
N GLY A 257 -9.02 -4.20 6.37
CA GLY A 257 -7.94 -4.28 7.35
C GLY A 257 -8.34 -3.63 8.68
N ILE A 258 -8.93 -2.44 8.64
CA ILE A 258 -9.44 -1.75 9.83
C ILE A 258 -10.56 -2.56 10.49
N LEU A 259 -11.48 -3.12 9.72
CA LEU A 259 -12.58 -3.94 10.24
C LEU A 259 -12.03 -5.19 10.96
N ILE A 260 -11.08 -5.90 10.35
CA ILE A 260 -10.42 -7.06 10.96
C ILE A 260 -9.68 -6.64 12.22
N ALA A 261 -8.95 -5.52 12.21
CA ALA A 261 -8.25 -5.01 13.38
C ALA A 261 -9.21 -4.72 14.55
N ILE A 262 -10.37 -4.12 14.28
CA ILE A 262 -11.40 -3.85 15.30
C ILE A 262 -11.94 -5.16 15.89
N ILE A 263 -12.28 -6.15 15.06
CA ILE A 263 -12.78 -7.45 15.52
C ILE A 263 -11.72 -8.14 16.39
N MET A 264 -10.46 -8.13 15.95
CA MET A 264 -9.35 -8.71 16.69
C MET A 264 -9.07 -7.93 18.00
N ALA A 265 -9.22 -6.59 18.00
CA ALA A 265 -9.10 -5.78 19.21
C ALA A 265 -10.12 -6.15 20.27
N ILE A 266 -11.37 -6.33 19.85
CA ILE A 266 -12.46 -6.76 20.75
C ILE A 266 -12.14 -8.14 21.33
N GLY A 267 -11.78 -9.11 20.49
CA GLY A 267 -11.43 -10.47 20.91
C GLY A 267 -10.25 -10.51 21.88
N SER A 268 -9.14 -9.84 21.53
CA SER A 268 -7.94 -9.76 22.37
C SER A 268 -8.19 -8.96 23.66
N GLY A 269 -9.02 -7.91 23.60
CA GLY A 269 -9.44 -7.13 24.77
C GLY A 269 -10.23 -7.99 25.78
N PHE A 270 -11.17 -8.79 25.31
CA PHE A 270 -11.91 -9.74 26.17
C PHE A 270 -10.99 -10.83 26.74
N ALA A 271 -10.05 -11.36 25.95
CA ALA A 271 -9.08 -12.33 26.43
C ALA A 271 -8.17 -11.71 27.52
N ALA A 272 -7.68 -10.50 27.30
CA ALA A 272 -6.90 -9.74 28.29
C ALA A 272 -7.73 -9.47 29.57
N MET A 273 -9.00 -9.07 29.41
CA MET A 273 -9.92 -8.81 30.51
C MET A 273 -10.14 -10.07 31.35
N ASN A 274 -10.39 -11.22 30.74
CA ASN A 274 -10.57 -12.49 31.44
C ASN A 274 -9.31 -12.90 32.22
N THR A 275 -8.15 -12.72 31.61
CA THR A 275 -6.85 -12.97 32.27
C THR A 275 -6.64 -12.07 33.47
N MET A 276 -6.98 -10.79 33.36
CA MET A 276 -6.87 -9.82 34.44
C MET A 276 -7.89 -10.08 35.56
N TYR A 277 -9.10 -10.50 35.25
CA TYR A 277 -10.07 -10.94 36.27
C TYR A 277 -9.54 -12.11 37.07
N ALA A 278 -8.98 -13.12 36.42
CA ALA A 278 -8.36 -14.25 37.10
C ALA A 278 -7.14 -13.82 37.93
N ALA A 279 -6.39 -12.82 37.49
CA ALA A 279 -5.25 -12.26 38.24
C ALA A 279 -5.72 -11.52 39.51
N VAL A 280 -6.75 -10.69 39.41
CA VAL A 280 -7.37 -9.99 40.53
C VAL A 280 -7.98 -10.97 41.56
N ALA A 281 -8.68 -12.01 41.11
CA ALA A 281 -9.24 -13.02 41.98
C ALA A 281 -8.16 -13.74 42.82
N ARG A 282 -7.07 -14.17 42.18
CA ARG A 282 -5.96 -14.85 42.89
C ARG A 282 -5.20 -13.94 43.88
N ARG A 283 -5.29 -12.63 43.70
CA ARG A 283 -4.58 -11.63 44.54
C ARG A 283 -5.52 -10.92 45.53
N SER A 284 -6.71 -11.49 45.79
CA SER A 284 -7.71 -10.90 46.66
C SER A 284 -7.13 -10.56 48.05
N LYS A 285 -6.38 -11.48 48.68
CA LYS A 285 -5.72 -11.26 49.98
C LYS A 285 -4.68 -10.13 49.94
N GLU A 286 -3.83 -10.09 48.91
CA GLU A 286 -2.83 -9.02 48.73
C GLU A 286 -3.51 -7.65 48.63
N ILE A 287 -4.62 -7.57 47.83
CA ILE A 287 -5.42 -6.35 47.67
C ILE A 287 -5.98 -5.92 49.03
N GLY A 288 -6.56 -6.85 49.79
CA GLY A 288 -7.09 -6.60 51.13
C GLY A 288 -6.00 -6.06 52.08
N THR A 289 -4.82 -6.66 52.09
CA THR A 289 -3.68 -6.20 52.89
C THR A 289 -3.24 -4.79 52.51
N LEU A 290 -3.08 -4.50 51.22
CA LEU A 290 -2.74 -3.16 50.75
C LEU A 290 -3.76 -2.11 51.17
N ARG A 291 -5.05 -2.45 51.09
CA ARG A 291 -6.15 -1.60 51.53
C ARG A 291 -6.11 -1.36 53.05
N ALA A 292 -5.82 -2.40 53.85
CA ALA A 292 -5.65 -2.30 55.30
C ALA A 292 -4.45 -1.45 55.71
N LEU A 293 -3.38 -1.45 54.92
CA LEU A 293 -2.19 -0.58 55.08
C LEU A 293 -2.42 0.88 54.64
N GLY A 294 -3.66 1.23 54.21
CA GLY A 294 -4.03 2.61 53.89
C GLY A 294 -3.86 3.03 52.42
N PHE A 295 -3.56 2.11 51.50
CA PHE A 295 -3.55 2.44 50.07
C PHE A 295 -4.98 2.71 49.56
N SER A 296 -5.15 3.83 48.86
CA SER A 296 -6.44 4.22 48.30
C SER A 296 -6.89 3.30 47.16
N SER A 297 -8.23 3.22 46.93
CA SER A 297 -8.79 2.49 45.78
C SER A 297 -8.21 2.94 44.46
N GLY A 298 -7.94 4.25 44.31
CA GLY A 298 -7.31 4.82 43.11
C GLY A 298 -5.91 4.28 42.89
N ASN A 299 -5.10 4.09 43.94
CA ASN A 299 -3.75 3.54 43.81
C ASN A 299 -3.76 2.08 43.35
N ILE A 300 -4.74 1.29 43.82
CA ILE A 300 -4.95 -0.10 43.40
C ILE A 300 -5.38 -0.13 41.92
N LEU A 301 -6.37 0.69 41.55
CA LEU A 301 -6.81 0.81 40.16
C LEU A 301 -5.63 1.16 39.23
N MET A 302 -4.84 2.18 39.57
CA MET A 302 -3.69 2.59 38.76
C MET A 302 -2.62 1.51 38.68
N SER A 303 -2.39 0.73 39.75
CA SER A 303 -1.42 -0.38 39.74
C SER A 303 -1.84 -1.48 38.77
N PHE A 304 -3.10 -1.94 38.82
CA PHE A 304 -3.60 -2.98 37.91
C PHE A 304 -3.72 -2.49 36.47
N LEU A 305 -4.10 -1.20 36.27
CA LEU A 305 -4.12 -0.62 34.93
C LEU A 305 -2.70 -0.49 34.36
N ALA A 306 -1.72 -0.08 35.17
CA ALA A 306 -0.32 -0.04 34.75
C ALA A 306 0.21 -1.45 34.41
N GLU A 307 -0.17 -2.49 35.17
CA GLU A 307 0.18 -3.88 34.86
C GLU A 307 -0.38 -4.31 33.50
N ALA A 308 -1.65 -3.97 33.21
CA ALA A 308 -2.29 -4.25 31.90
C ALA A 308 -1.61 -3.49 30.76
N LEU A 309 -1.28 -2.20 30.95
CA LEU A 309 -0.59 -1.38 29.96
C LEU A 309 0.83 -1.86 29.67
N LEU A 310 1.57 -2.26 30.71
CA LEU A 310 2.91 -2.83 30.54
C LEU A 310 2.87 -4.15 29.75
N LEU A 311 1.88 -5.00 30.07
CA LEU A 311 1.68 -6.26 29.36
C LEU A 311 1.33 -6.04 27.89
N SER A 312 0.41 -5.11 27.62
CA SER A 312 0.00 -4.79 26.26
C SER A 312 1.08 -4.08 25.47
N PHE A 313 1.88 -3.22 26.10
CA PHE A 313 3.04 -2.60 25.49
C PHE A 313 4.08 -3.65 25.10
N ALA A 314 4.40 -4.59 25.98
CA ALA A 314 5.29 -5.69 25.67
C ALA A 314 4.75 -6.56 24.51
N GLY A 315 3.44 -6.87 24.53
CA GLY A 315 2.76 -7.53 23.40
C GLY A 315 2.83 -6.72 22.11
N GLY A 316 2.60 -5.42 22.18
CA GLY A 316 2.72 -4.50 21.05
C GLY A 316 4.12 -4.49 20.44
N VAL A 317 5.15 -4.38 21.27
CA VAL A 317 6.56 -4.45 20.81
C VAL A 317 6.85 -5.80 20.14
N LEU A 318 6.42 -6.91 20.74
CA LEU A 318 6.56 -8.24 20.14
C LEU A 318 5.81 -8.34 18.81
N GLY A 319 4.61 -7.77 18.72
CA GLY A 319 3.83 -7.74 17.48
C GLY A 319 4.54 -6.97 16.37
N CYS A 320 5.09 -5.80 16.69
CA CYS A 320 5.92 -5.05 15.75
C CYS A 320 7.15 -5.85 15.30
N LEU A 321 7.83 -6.55 16.23
CA LEU A 321 8.99 -7.39 15.89
C LEU A 321 8.61 -8.57 14.98
N ILE A 322 7.44 -9.17 15.18
CA ILE A 322 6.90 -10.23 14.31
C ILE A 322 6.60 -9.72 12.91
N ALA A 323 6.17 -8.46 12.77
CA ALA A 323 5.88 -7.84 11.49
C ALA A 323 7.14 -7.36 10.73
N LEU A 324 8.27 -7.11 11.41
CA LEU A 324 9.51 -6.61 10.78
C LEU A 324 10.02 -7.43 9.61
N PRO A 325 9.99 -8.80 9.62
CA PRO A 325 10.43 -9.59 8.48
C PRO A 325 9.67 -9.32 7.17
N LEU A 326 8.49 -8.70 7.24
CA LEU A 326 7.74 -8.28 6.06
C LEU A 326 8.34 -7.06 5.38
N ASP A 327 9.19 -6.27 6.08
CA ASP A 327 9.79 -5.07 5.49
C ASP A 327 10.64 -5.42 4.28
N GLY A 328 10.42 -4.71 3.17
CA GLY A 328 11.13 -4.93 1.92
C GLY A 328 10.65 -6.13 1.09
N VAL A 329 9.72 -6.96 1.60
CA VAL A 329 9.11 -8.03 0.80
C VAL A 329 8.33 -7.40 -0.34
N THR A 330 8.65 -7.80 -1.58
CA THR A 330 7.97 -7.33 -2.79
C THR A 330 6.82 -8.28 -3.11
N THR A 331 5.65 -7.74 -3.27
CA THR A 331 4.45 -8.46 -3.72
C THR A 331 3.73 -7.65 -4.79
N GLY A 332 2.72 -8.24 -5.43
CA GLY A 332 1.87 -7.55 -6.38
C GLY A 332 0.43 -7.61 -5.96
N ILE A 333 -0.30 -6.57 -6.28
CA ILE A 333 -1.74 -6.48 -6.08
C ILE A 333 -2.42 -6.11 -7.39
N GLY A 334 -3.47 -6.84 -7.74
CA GLY A 334 -4.30 -6.51 -8.90
C GLY A 334 -5.18 -5.29 -8.61
N SER A 335 -5.18 -4.34 -9.52
CA SER A 335 -6.09 -3.19 -9.48
C SER A 335 -7.38 -3.50 -10.22
N PHE A 336 -8.53 -3.27 -9.60
CA PHE A 336 -9.83 -3.38 -10.26
C PHE A 336 -10.09 -2.24 -11.26
N VAL A 337 -9.31 -1.16 -11.21
CA VAL A 337 -9.45 0.01 -12.10
C VAL A 337 -8.65 -0.17 -13.38
N THR A 338 -7.39 -0.62 -13.25
CA THR A 338 -6.49 -0.82 -14.38
C THR A 338 -6.48 -2.26 -14.90
N PHE A 339 -7.13 -3.18 -14.18
CA PHE A 339 -7.13 -4.63 -14.43
C PHE A 339 -5.73 -5.24 -14.57
N SER A 340 -4.74 -4.58 -14.00
CA SER A 340 -3.34 -4.99 -14.00
C SER A 340 -2.75 -5.01 -12.61
N GLU A 341 -1.65 -5.73 -12.48
CA GLU A 341 -0.92 -5.85 -11.23
C GLU A 341 0.09 -4.71 -11.08
N PHE A 342 0.14 -4.14 -9.87
CA PHE A 342 1.20 -3.25 -9.44
C PHE A 342 2.08 -3.95 -8.39
N SER A 343 3.37 -4.01 -8.68
CA SER A 343 4.35 -4.48 -7.69
C SER A 343 4.64 -3.37 -6.68
N PHE A 344 4.61 -3.70 -5.41
CA PHE A 344 5.01 -2.80 -4.33
C PHE A 344 5.80 -3.55 -3.27
N ARG A 345 6.46 -2.80 -2.39
CA ARG A 345 7.17 -3.36 -1.25
C ARG A 345 6.42 -3.03 0.03
N PHE A 346 6.29 -4.01 0.90
CA PHE A 346 5.84 -3.75 2.27
C PHE A 346 6.80 -2.75 2.92
N HIS A 347 6.26 -1.75 3.58
CA HIS A 347 7.05 -0.76 4.29
C HIS A 347 6.66 -0.70 5.76
N VAL A 348 7.42 -1.43 6.60
CA VAL A 348 7.24 -1.47 8.07
C VAL A 348 8.05 -0.34 8.68
N GLY A 349 7.61 0.90 8.45
CA GLY A 349 8.22 2.10 9.02
C GLY A 349 7.48 2.62 10.26
N PHE A 350 7.94 3.75 10.78
CA PHE A 350 7.32 4.41 11.94
C PHE A 350 5.82 4.71 11.73
N ALA A 351 5.40 4.94 10.50
CA ALA A 351 3.98 5.15 10.13
C ALA A 351 3.09 3.92 10.39
N ALA A 352 3.64 2.71 10.48
CA ALA A 352 2.92 1.49 10.85
C ALA A 352 3.17 1.10 12.31
N ILE A 353 4.39 1.27 12.80
CA ILE A 353 4.80 0.86 14.16
C ILE A 353 4.10 1.71 15.23
N ILE A 354 4.08 3.04 15.08
CA ILE A 354 3.50 3.94 16.09
C ILE A 354 1.99 3.67 16.28
N PRO A 355 1.15 3.62 15.22
CA PRO A 355 -0.25 3.24 15.37
C PRO A 355 -0.43 1.83 15.98
N GLY A 356 0.42 0.87 15.63
CA GLY A 356 0.40 -0.47 16.21
C GLY A 356 0.64 -0.48 17.73
N LEU A 357 1.60 0.31 18.22
CA LEU A 357 1.85 0.46 19.66
C LEU A 357 0.72 1.21 20.38
N ILE A 358 0.17 2.26 19.78
CA ILE A 358 -0.97 2.98 20.33
C ILE A 358 -2.17 2.04 20.44
N PHE A 359 -2.42 1.26 19.40
CA PHE A 359 -3.48 0.27 19.37
C PHE A 359 -3.31 -0.80 20.49
N ALA A 360 -2.09 -1.30 20.70
CA ALA A 360 -1.79 -2.22 21.80
C ALA A 360 -2.15 -1.61 23.16
N LEU A 361 -1.78 -0.34 23.39
CA LEU A 361 -2.13 0.35 24.62
C LEU A 361 -3.62 0.56 24.82
N ILE A 362 -4.36 0.84 23.73
CA ILE A 362 -5.83 0.95 23.76
C ILE A 362 -6.45 -0.38 24.15
N VAL A 363 -6.03 -1.50 23.54
CA VAL A 363 -6.50 -2.85 23.86
C VAL A 363 -6.18 -3.20 25.31
N GLY A 364 -4.97 -2.87 25.79
CA GLY A 364 -4.58 -3.09 27.18
C GLY A 364 -5.35 -2.25 28.18
N ALA A 365 -5.60 -0.98 27.87
CA ALA A 365 -6.43 -0.11 28.69
C ALA A 365 -7.87 -0.64 28.80
N PHE A 366 -8.46 -1.03 27.67
CA PHE A 366 -9.81 -1.61 27.64
C PHE A 366 -9.87 -2.94 28.40
N GLY A 367 -8.95 -3.86 28.16
CA GLY A 367 -8.88 -5.17 28.84
C GLY A 367 -8.55 -5.06 30.33
N GLY A 368 -7.80 -4.02 30.75
CA GLY A 368 -7.40 -3.82 32.15
C GLY A 368 -8.37 -3.00 33.00
N LEU A 369 -9.12 -2.08 32.42
CA LEU A 369 -9.91 -1.07 33.14
C LEU A 369 -11.00 -1.68 34.04
N PHE A 370 -11.80 -2.61 33.50
CA PHE A 370 -12.90 -3.23 34.24
C PHE A 370 -12.39 -4.11 35.38
N PRO A 371 -11.42 -5.03 35.18
CA PRO A 371 -10.84 -5.80 36.28
C PRO A 371 -10.13 -4.92 37.33
N ALA A 372 -9.43 -3.85 36.91
CA ALA A 372 -8.80 -2.91 37.83
C ALA A 372 -9.81 -2.16 38.70
N ARG A 373 -10.97 -1.77 38.12
CA ARG A 373 -12.08 -1.21 38.88
C ARG A 373 -12.66 -2.21 39.91
N MET A 374 -12.82 -3.46 39.51
CA MET A 374 -13.28 -4.50 40.43
C MET A 374 -12.30 -4.70 41.60
N ALA A 375 -10.99 -4.75 41.32
CA ALA A 375 -9.93 -4.81 42.33
C ALA A 375 -10.00 -3.64 43.33
N ALA A 376 -10.19 -2.44 42.82
CA ALA A 376 -10.26 -1.20 43.60
C ALA A 376 -11.48 -1.11 44.51
N ARG A 377 -12.57 -1.78 44.17
CA ARG A 377 -13.86 -1.79 44.92
C ARG A 377 -14.01 -2.96 45.88
N LYS A 378 -13.05 -3.90 45.97
CA LYS A 378 -13.13 -5.01 46.91
C LYS A 378 -13.15 -4.51 48.35
N GLU A 379 -14.11 -5.05 49.15
CA GLU A 379 -14.22 -4.76 50.57
C GLU A 379 -13.11 -5.43 51.37
N ILE A 380 -12.50 -4.70 52.32
CA ILE A 380 -11.36 -5.13 53.10
C ILE A 380 -11.66 -6.41 53.87
N LEU A 381 -12.83 -6.43 54.57
CA LEU A 381 -13.24 -7.57 55.37
C LEU A 381 -13.53 -8.84 54.54
N ALA A 382 -14.14 -8.68 53.36
CA ALA A 382 -14.41 -9.80 52.46
C ALA A 382 -13.11 -10.37 51.88
N ALA A 383 -12.15 -9.50 51.51
CA ALA A 383 -10.86 -9.91 50.92
C ALA A 383 -9.96 -10.69 51.93
N ILE A 384 -10.07 -10.42 53.23
CA ILE A 384 -9.29 -11.11 54.27
C ILE A 384 -9.97 -12.43 54.69
N ARG A 385 -11.31 -12.54 54.57
CA ARG A 385 -12.09 -13.71 54.93
C ARG A 385 -12.18 -14.81 53.86
N GLU A 386 -11.80 -14.54 52.64
CA GLU A 386 -11.71 -15.57 51.57
C GLU A 386 -10.62 -16.62 51.97
N ILE A 387 -11.02 -17.63 52.74
CA ILE A 387 -10.21 -18.80 53.09
C ILE A 387 -10.42 -19.86 52.01
#